data_24c0eb1b030d3d9452f8c456955ab4b1
#
_entry.id   24c0eb1b030d3d9452f8c456955ab4b1
#
_cell.length_a   1.000
_cell.length_b   1.000
_cell.length_c   1.000
_cell.angle_alpha   90.00
_cell.angle_beta   90.00
_cell.angle_gamma   90.00
#
_symmetry.space_group_name_H-M   'P 1'
#
loop_
_entity.id
_entity.type
_entity.pdbx_description
1 polymer ?
#
loop_
_entity_poly.entity_id
_entity_poly.type
_entity_poly.pdbx_seq_one_letter_code
_entity_poly.pdbx_strand_id
1 'polypeptide(L)'
;MNVQITRIHPSAQVPRYETADAAGFDLVSVADVTIEPGRVGFVPTGLVIQVPKGMFLGIFARSSTPLKRGLMVANGVGVIDPDYCGATDEVKILVTNFTDAPVTVKAGDRIAQGMFLAAPRVEWAEGEAATTSRGGFGSSGGYREPREGTRQ
;
A
#
# COMPACT_ATOMS: atom_id res chain seq x y z
N MET A 1 20.80 8.74 1.68
CA MET A 1 19.74 9.75 1.40
C MET A 1 19.06 10.10 2.72
N ASN A 2 18.85 11.38 3.01
CA ASN A 2 18.12 11.81 4.20
C ASN A 2 16.72 12.25 3.82
N VAL A 3 15.72 11.81 4.61
CA VAL A 3 14.31 12.14 4.44
C VAL A 3 13.83 12.85 5.69
N GLN A 4 13.25 14.03 5.53
CA GLN A 4 12.67 14.75 6.65
C GLN A 4 11.35 14.08 7.04
N ILE A 5 11.17 13.88 8.36
CA ILE A 5 9.96 13.33 8.94
C ILE A 5 9.53 14.19 10.13
N THR A 6 8.22 14.45 10.20
CA THR A 6 7.62 15.21 11.29
C THR A 6 6.60 14.33 12.02
N ARG A 7 6.71 14.25 13.34
CA ARG A 7 5.70 13.63 14.17
C ARG A 7 4.65 14.67 14.53
N ILE A 8 3.42 14.43 14.11
CA ILE A 8 2.26 15.29 14.41
C ILE A 8 1.33 14.68 15.47
N HIS A 9 1.70 13.52 16.02
CA HIS A 9 1.02 12.86 17.11
C HIS A 9 2.05 12.41 18.18
N PRO A 10 1.78 12.53 19.49
CA PRO A 10 2.76 12.20 20.53
C PRO A 10 3.18 10.74 20.55
N SER A 11 2.29 9.82 20.12
CA SER A 11 2.61 8.39 19.99
C SER A 11 3.21 7.99 18.65
N ALA A 12 3.43 8.95 17.73
CA ALA A 12 4.02 8.64 16.43
C ALA A 12 5.46 8.12 16.58
N GLN A 13 5.78 7.07 15.83
CA GLN A 13 7.10 6.45 15.85
C GLN A 13 7.80 6.73 14.53
N VAL A 14 9.04 7.19 14.59
CA VAL A 14 9.89 7.30 13.39
C VAL A 14 10.15 5.88 12.88
N PRO A 15 9.82 5.58 11.62
CA PRO A 15 10.01 4.25 11.05
C PRO A 15 11.48 3.84 11.04
N ARG A 16 11.73 2.54 11.10
CA ARG A 16 13.05 1.94 10.97
C ARG A 16 12.99 0.68 10.14
N TYR A 17 14.08 0.36 9.50
CA TYR A 17 14.27 -0.93 8.85
C TYR A 17 14.57 -1.97 9.91
N GLU A 18 13.85 -3.07 9.91
CA GLU A 18 14.00 -4.13 10.93
C GLU A 18 15.28 -4.97 10.72
N THR A 19 15.77 -5.03 9.47
CA THR A 19 17.03 -5.72 9.11
C THR A 19 17.85 -4.83 8.16
N ALA A 20 19.15 -5.10 8.04
CA ALA A 20 20.06 -4.34 7.17
C ALA A 20 19.62 -4.36 5.69
N ASP A 21 19.02 -5.48 5.25
CA ASP A 21 18.63 -5.69 3.85
C ASP A 21 17.10 -5.55 3.65
N ALA A 22 16.38 -5.03 4.64
CA ALA A 22 14.95 -4.80 4.49
C ALA A 22 14.67 -3.76 3.41
N ALA A 23 13.81 -4.09 2.44
CA ALA A 23 13.39 -3.16 1.39
C ALA A 23 12.40 -2.11 1.91
N GLY A 24 11.61 -2.45 2.92
CA GLY A 24 10.60 -1.60 3.51
C GLY A 24 10.79 -1.38 5.01
N PHE A 25 10.15 -0.35 5.51
CA PHE A 25 10.07 -0.02 6.94
C PHE A 25 8.62 -0.11 7.40
N ASP A 26 8.40 -0.56 8.64
CA ASP A 26 7.05 -0.69 9.18
C ASP A 26 6.40 0.66 9.49
N LEU A 27 5.10 0.76 9.21
CA LEU A 27 4.23 1.88 9.61
C LEU A 27 3.34 1.44 10.77
N VAL A 28 3.36 2.24 11.84
CA VAL A 28 2.72 1.95 13.12
C VAL A 28 1.47 2.80 13.27
N SER A 29 0.36 2.19 13.73
CA SER A 29 -0.85 2.93 14.11
C SER A 29 -0.63 3.72 15.39
N VAL A 30 -1.10 4.96 15.42
CA VAL A 30 -1.09 5.79 16.66
C VAL A 30 -2.41 5.74 17.43
N ALA A 31 -3.44 5.08 16.90
CA ALA A 31 -4.76 5.02 17.50
C ALA A 31 -5.41 3.64 17.31
N ASP A 32 -6.39 3.35 18.16
CA ASP A 32 -7.30 2.23 17.95
C ASP A 32 -8.29 2.58 16.85
N VAL A 33 -8.41 1.72 15.84
CA VAL A 33 -9.33 1.89 14.71
C VAL A 33 -10.05 0.58 14.46
N THR A 34 -11.38 0.59 14.50
CA THR A 34 -12.20 -0.57 14.14
C THR A 34 -12.72 -0.40 12.71
N ILE A 35 -12.50 -1.41 11.89
CA ILE A 35 -12.97 -1.49 10.50
C ILE A 35 -14.04 -2.57 10.42
N GLU A 36 -15.26 -2.16 10.11
CA GLU A 36 -16.40 -3.06 9.95
C GLU A 36 -16.24 -3.97 8.73
N PRO A 37 -16.91 -5.13 8.67
CA PRO A 37 -16.89 -6.05 7.54
C PRO A 37 -17.19 -5.36 6.21
N GLY A 38 -16.35 -5.58 5.22
CA GLY A 38 -16.49 -4.99 3.88
C GLY A 38 -16.30 -3.48 3.80
N ARG A 39 -15.88 -2.82 4.90
CA ARG A 39 -15.67 -1.38 4.93
C ARG A 39 -14.20 -1.02 4.75
N VAL A 40 -14.02 0.22 4.32
CA VAL A 40 -12.71 0.86 4.22
C VAL A 40 -12.54 1.81 5.41
N GLY A 41 -11.34 1.82 5.98
CA GLY A 41 -10.99 2.71 7.09
C GLY A 41 -9.58 3.28 6.94
N PHE A 42 -9.34 4.42 7.58
CA PHE A 42 -8.02 5.03 7.68
C PHE A 42 -7.37 4.67 9.00
N VAL A 43 -6.14 4.19 8.95
CA VAL A 43 -5.30 3.96 10.12
C VAL A 43 -4.24 5.06 10.16
N PRO A 44 -4.28 5.94 11.18
CA PRO A 44 -3.37 7.06 11.29
C PRO A 44 -1.99 6.61 11.75
N THR A 45 -0.93 7.22 11.19
CA THR A 45 0.46 6.98 11.61
C THR A 45 1.03 8.12 12.46
N GLY A 46 0.37 9.28 12.46
CA GLY A 46 0.85 10.50 13.11
C GLY A 46 2.12 11.07 12.48
N LEU A 47 2.42 10.73 11.24
CA LEU A 47 3.63 11.12 10.54
C LEU A 47 3.32 11.95 9.30
N VAL A 48 4.12 12.99 9.09
CA VAL A 48 4.28 13.68 7.81
C VAL A 48 5.67 13.34 7.29
N ILE A 49 5.78 12.87 6.06
CA ILE A 49 7.04 12.41 5.46
C ILE A 49 7.29 13.21 4.17
N GLN A 50 8.39 13.95 4.14
CA GLN A 50 8.79 14.70 2.95
C GLN A 50 9.48 13.75 1.96
N VAL A 51 8.74 13.29 0.97
CA VAL A 51 9.26 12.39 -0.06
C VAL A 51 10.22 13.16 -0.98
N PRO A 52 11.42 12.61 -1.30
CA PRO A 52 12.35 13.25 -2.21
C PRO A 52 11.79 13.38 -3.63
N LYS A 53 12.13 14.46 -4.33
CA LYS A 53 11.75 14.65 -5.74
C LYS A 53 12.25 13.48 -6.60
N GLY A 54 11.45 13.06 -7.55
CA GLY A 54 11.72 11.91 -8.42
C GLY A 54 11.45 10.55 -7.78
N MET A 55 10.85 10.55 -6.60
CA MET A 55 10.41 9.34 -5.89
C MET A 55 8.96 9.49 -5.45
N PHE A 56 8.36 8.39 -5.02
CA PHE A 56 7.16 8.36 -4.20
C PHE A 56 7.37 7.42 -3.02
N LEU A 57 6.63 7.64 -1.95
CA LEU A 57 6.54 6.67 -0.86
C LEU A 57 5.36 5.75 -1.14
N GLY A 58 5.66 4.50 -1.44
CA GLY A 58 4.65 3.45 -1.60
C GLY A 58 4.28 2.85 -0.24
N ILE A 59 2.97 2.71 0.02
CA ILE A 59 2.44 2.03 1.20
C ILE A 59 1.90 0.68 0.77
N PHE A 60 2.47 -0.38 1.32
CA PHE A 60 2.17 -1.77 0.99
C PHE A 60 1.65 -2.53 2.20
N ALA A 61 0.84 -3.55 1.99
CA ALA A 61 0.53 -4.50 3.05
C ALA A 61 1.80 -5.25 3.49
N ARG A 62 1.88 -5.57 4.78
CA ARG A 62 2.85 -6.58 5.24
C ARG A 62 2.32 -7.96 4.86
N SER A 63 3.20 -8.91 4.62
CA SER A 63 2.84 -10.29 4.25
C SER A 63 1.85 -10.95 5.22
N SER A 64 1.96 -10.62 6.50
CA SER A 64 1.09 -11.18 7.54
C SER A 64 -0.26 -10.47 7.68
N THR A 65 -0.44 -9.27 7.14
CA THR A 65 -1.64 -8.46 7.35
C THR A 65 -2.90 -9.12 6.78
N PRO A 66 -2.95 -9.59 5.53
CA PRO A 66 -4.12 -10.30 5.04
C PRO A 66 -4.34 -11.64 5.74
N LEU A 67 -3.27 -12.39 6.01
CA LEU A 67 -3.37 -13.72 6.59
C LEU A 67 -3.81 -13.74 8.05
N LYS A 68 -3.31 -12.80 8.87
CA LYS A 68 -3.52 -12.80 10.32
C LYS A 68 -4.56 -11.79 10.79
N ARG A 69 -4.83 -10.76 9.99
CA ARG A 69 -5.72 -9.66 10.37
C ARG A 69 -6.96 -9.53 9.48
N GLY A 70 -7.00 -10.19 8.32
CA GLY A 70 -8.11 -10.04 7.38
C GLY A 70 -8.23 -8.63 6.81
N LEU A 71 -7.13 -7.89 6.75
CA LEU A 71 -7.06 -6.53 6.20
C LEU A 71 -6.20 -6.51 4.94
N MET A 72 -6.59 -5.70 3.97
CA MET A 72 -5.78 -5.37 2.79
C MET A 72 -5.61 -3.85 2.69
N VAL A 73 -4.53 -3.39 2.04
CA VAL A 73 -4.42 -1.99 1.63
C VAL A 73 -5.45 -1.77 0.51
N ALA A 74 -6.45 -0.92 0.77
CA ALA A 74 -7.67 -0.83 -0.02
C ALA A 74 -7.46 -0.29 -1.45
N ASN A 75 -6.44 0.53 -1.65
CA ASN A 75 -6.02 1.06 -2.95
C ASN A 75 -4.90 0.25 -3.60
N GLY A 76 -4.63 -0.98 -3.11
CA GLY A 76 -3.53 -1.83 -3.57
C GLY A 76 -2.18 -1.33 -3.10
N VAL A 77 -1.75 -0.18 -3.57
CA VAL A 77 -0.55 0.55 -3.12
C VAL A 77 -0.96 1.99 -2.82
N GLY A 78 -0.72 2.45 -1.59
CA GLY A 78 -0.82 3.87 -1.27
C GLY A 78 0.32 4.64 -1.92
N VAL A 79 0.03 5.78 -2.52
CA VAL A 79 1.05 6.63 -3.16
C VAL A 79 1.10 7.95 -2.43
N ILE A 80 2.26 8.30 -1.89
CA ILE A 80 2.53 9.58 -1.24
C ILE A 80 3.52 10.35 -2.11
N ASP A 81 3.07 11.49 -2.60
CA ASP A 81 3.82 12.34 -3.50
C ASP A 81 4.79 13.27 -2.75
N PRO A 82 5.82 13.82 -3.43
CA PRO A 82 6.77 14.76 -2.82
C PRO A 82 6.16 16.06 -2.28
N ASP A 83 5.04 16.49 -2.82
CA ASP A 83 4.33 17.70 -2.43
C ASP A 83 3.25 17.46 -1.35
N TYR A 84 3.01 16.20 -0.96
CA TYR A 84 2.16 15.85 0.17
C TYR A 84 2.98 15.86 1.49
N CYS A 85 3.34 17.05 1.95
CA CYS A 85 4.20 17.24 3.11
C CYS A 85 3.90 18.51 3.92
N GLY A 86 2.69 19.05 3.80
CA GLY A 86 2.19 20.15 4.63
C GLY A 86 1.97 19.72 6.08
N ALA A 87 1.72 20.67 6.95
CA ALA A 87 1.60 20.44 8.40
C ALA A 87 0.49 19.44 8.80
N THR A 88 -0.51 19.22 7.93
CA THR A 88 -1.65 18.32 8.15
C THR A 88 -1.66 17.12 7.22
N ASP A 89 -0.65 16.97 6.36
CA ASP A 89 -0.55 15.93 5.35
C ASP A 89 -0.03 14.62 5.96
N GLU A 90 -0.85 14.07 6.83
CA GLU A 90 -0.54 12.84 7.54
C GLU A 90 -0.52 11.65 6.60
N VAL A 91 0.52 10.84 6.67
CA VAL A 91 0.55 9.52 6.06
C VAL A 91 -0.45 8.61 6.78
N LYS A 92 -1.53 8.26 6.11
CA LYS A 92 -2.56 7.33 6.60
C LYS A 92 -2.57 6.07 5.79
N ILE A 93 -2.77 4.94 6.45
CA ILE A 93 -2.89 3.64 5.80
C ILE A 93 -4.37 3.41 5.53
N LEU A 94 -4.74 3.31 4.24
CA LEU A 94 -6.11 3.00 3.84
C LEU A 94 -6.25 1.47 3.78
N VAL A 95 -7.15 0.91 4.59
CA VAL A 95 -7.37 -0.54 4.66
C VAL A 95 -8.82 -0.91 4.43
N THR A 96 -9.04 -2.10 3.88
CA THR A 96 -10.36 -2.74 3.83
C THR A 96 -10.35 -4.01 4.67
N ASN A 97 -11.44 -4.24 5.40
CA ASN A 97 -11.70 -5.48 6.09
C ASN A 97 -12.48 -6.44 5.16
N PHE A 98 -11.86 -7.56 4.79
CA PHE A 98 -12.48 -8.58 3.94
C PHE A 98 -13.02 -9.80 4.73
N THR A 99 -13.11 -9.67 6.06
CA THR A 99 -13.68 -10.70 6.93
C THR A 99 -15.16 -10.42 7.24
N ASP A 100 -15.83 -11.36 7.89
CA ASP A 100 -17.23 -11.26 8.29
C ASP A 100 -17.43 -10.64 9.67
N ALA A 101 -16.35 -10.24 10.35
CA ALA A 101 -16.38 -9.65 11.69
C ALA A 101 -15.60 -8.32 11.72
N PRO A 102 -15.93 -7.39 12.63
CA PRO A 102 -15.14 -6.19 12.85
C PRO A 102 -13.70 -6.52 13.19
N VAL A 103 -12.74 -5.81 12.59
CA VAL A 103 -11.31 -5.94 12.88
C VAL A 103 -10.83 -4.65 13.52
N THR A 104 -10.25 -4.76 14.71
CA THR A 104 -9.65 -3.61 15.41
C THR A 104 -8.13 -3.62 15.24
N VAL A 105 -7.60 -2.57 14.63
CA VAL A 105 -6.19 -2.20 14.69
C VAL A 105 -5.96 -1.42 15.97
N LYS A 106 -5.00 -1.85 16.78
CA LYS A 106 -4.65 -1.18 18.02
C LYS A 106 -3.52 -0.16 17.82
N ALA A 107 -3.48 0.87 18.65
CA ALA A 107 -2.31 1.74 18.74
C ALA A 107 -1.06 0.88 19.00
N GLY A 108 0.01 1.10 18.21
CA GLY A 108 1.22 0.30 18.23
C GLY A 108 1.24 -0.87 17.24
N ASP A 109 0.13 -1.23 16.61
CA ASP A 109 0.09 -2.28 15.59
C ASP A 109 0.82 -1.85 14.31
N ARG A 110 1.59 -2.78 13.75
CA ARG A 110 2.27 -2.64 12.44
C ARG A 110 1.48 -3.41 11.40
N ILE A 111 0.75 -2.72 10.53
CA ILE A 111 -0.16 -3.34 9.56
C ILE A 111 0.23 -3.08 8.10
N ALA A 112 1.13 -2.14 7.88
CA ALA A 112 1.65 -1.79 6.56
C ALA A 112 3.14 -1.51 6.63
N GLN A 113 3.76 -1.44 5.47
CA GLN A 113 5.15 -1.07 5.29
C GLN A 113 5.29 0.00 4.21
N GLY A 114 6.23 0.92 4.41
CA GLY A 114 6.58 1.94 3.45
C GLY A 114 7.86 1.58 2.69
N MET A 115 7.92 1.95 1.41
CA MET A 115 9.13 1.87 0.60
C MET A 115 9.25 3.12 -0.27
N PHE A 116 10.45 3.65 -0.44
CA PHE A 116 10.71 4.70 -1.41
C PHE A 116 11.04 4.10 -2.76
N LEU A 117 10.30 4.51 -3.79
CA LEU A 117 10.44 4.02 -5.16
C LEU A 117 10.69 5.19 -6.12
N ALA A 118 11.47 4.96 -7.16
CA ALA A 118 11.67 5.93 -8.21
C ALA A 118 10.38 6.18 -9.00
N ALA A 119 10.08 7.44 -9.28
CA ALA A 119 8.92 7.89 -10.05
C ALA A 119 9.39 8.83 -11.19
N PRO A 120 9.94 8.27 -12.27
CA PRO A 120 10.34 9.08 -13.42
C PRO A 120 9.11 9.73 -14.05
N ARG A 121 9.21 11.02 -14.37
CA ARG A 121 8.17 11.74 -15.11
C ARG A 121 8.46 11.63 -16.59
N VAL A 122 7.39 11.50 -17.37
CA VAL A 122 7.44 11.44 -18.83
C VAL A 122 6.69 12.62 -19.42
N GLU A 123 7.06 13.01 -20.62
CA GLU A 123 6.29 13.90 -21.46
C GLU A 123 5.42 13.08 -22.41
N TRP A 124 4.16 13.43 -22.51
CA TRP A 124 3.22 12.73 -23.38
C TRP A 124 3.31 13.29 -24.80
N ALA A 125 3.50 12.40 -25.78
CA ALA A 125 3.41 12.72 -27.21
C ALA A 125 2.27 11.89 -27.81
N GLU A 126 1.26 12.56 -28.36
CA GLU A 126 0.20 11.90 -29.10
C GLU A 126 0.73 11.39 -30.46
N GLY A 127 0.30 10.18 -30.84
CA GLY A 127 0.70 9.54 -32.09
C GLY A 127 -0.24 8.40 -32.43
N GLU A 128 -0.03 7.80 -33.60
CA GLU A 128 -0.80 6.65 -34.04
C GLU A 128 -0.33 5.38 -33.31
N ALA A 129 -1.28 4.48 -33.00
CA ALA A 129 -0.97 3.19 -32.44
C ALA A 129 -0.28 2.27 -33.48
N ALA A 130 0.53 1.34 -33.01
CA ALA A 130 1.10 0.32 -33.87
C ALA A 130 -0.04 -0.50 -34.53
N THR A 131 0.13 -0.81 -35.83
CA THR A 131 -0.88 -1.54 -36.63
C THR A 131 -1.07 -2.98 -36.17
N THR A 132 -0.06 -3.57 -35.52
CA THR A 132 -0.08 -4.96 -35.07
C THR A 132 -0.21 -5.03 -33.53
N SER A 133 -1.26 -5.70 -33.04
CA SER A 133 -1.43 -6.00 -31.62
C SER A 133 -0.73 -7.32 -31.27
N ARG A 134 -0.04 -7.35 -30.12
CA ARG A 134 0.51 -8.61 -29.58
C ARG A 134 -0.53 -9.46 -28.83
N GLY A 135 -1.76 -8.97 -28.71
CA GLY A 135 -2.79 -9.56 -27.86
C GLY A 135 -2.60 -9.26 -26.37
N GLY A 136 -3.48 -9.78 -25.54
CA GLY A 136 -3.49 -9.62 -24.08
C GLY A 136 -4.64 -10.44 -23.46
N PHE A 137 -4.89 -10.25 -22.16
CA PHE A 137 -6.00 -10.87 -21.43
C PHE A 137 -6.14 -12.40 -21.65
N GLY A 138 -5.03 -13.13 -21.61
CA GLY A 138 -5.01 -14.58 -21.79
C GLY A 138 -4.82 -15.05 -23.24
N SER A 139 -4.52 -14.15 -24.20
CA SER A 139 -4.26 -14.51 -25.61
C SER A 139 -3.11 -15.52 -25.80
N SER A 140 -2.22 -15.67 -24.81
CA SER A 140 -1.14 -16.66 -24.80
C SER A 140 -1.53 -18.00 -24.16
N GLY A 141 -2.79 -18.18 -23.75
CA GLY A 141 -3.26 -19.35 -23.01
C GLY A 141 -2.82 -19.30 -21.53
N GLY A 142 -3.00 -20.41 -20.81
CA GLY A 142 -2.52 -20.53 -19.41
C GLY A 142 -3.56 -21.05 -18.42
N TYR A 143 -4.79 -21.19 -18.84
CA TYR A 143 -5.82 -21.85 -18.04
C TYR A 143 -5.99 -23.28 -18.53
N ARG A 144 -5.93 -24.26 -17.61
CA ARG A 144 -6.41 -25.61 -17.90
C ARG A 144 -7.93 -25.54 -17.89
N GLU A 145 -8.56 -25.90 -18.98
CA GLU A 145 -10.00 -26.16 -19.00
C GLU A 145 -10.33 -27.24 -17.95
N PRO A 146 -11.43 -27.12 -17.20
CA PRO A 146 -11.89 -28.19 -16.32
C PRO A 146 -12.06 -29.45 -17.18
N ARG A 147 -11.41 -30.55 -16.80
CA ARG A 147 -11.68 -31.83 -17.47
C ARG A 147 -13.16 -32.10 -17.29
N GLU A 148 -13.92 -32.18 -18.40
CA GLU A 148 -15.27 -32.69 -18.38
C GLU A 148 -15.24 -34.07 -17.70
N GLY A 149 -15.90 -34.14 -16.53
CA GLY A 149 -16.02 -35.38 -15.79
C GLY A 149 -16.79 -36.37 -16.65
N THR A 150 -16.15 -37.49 -16.97
CA THR A 150 -16.82 -38.67 -17.51
C THR A 150 -17.96 -39.02 -16.56
N ARG A 151 -19.17 -38.68 -16.94
CA ARG A 151 -20.35 -39.25 -16.28
C ARG A 151 -20.41 -40.74 -16.64
N GLN A 152 -20.14 -41.58 -15.65
CA GLN A 152 -20.57 -42.98 -15.65
C GLN A 152 -21.95 -43.05 -14.96
#